data_ae80f097d2ea556097306ba9cc082ea1
#
_entry.id   ae80f097d2ea556097306ba9cc082ea1
#
_cell.length_a   1.000
_cell.length_b   1.000
_cell.length_c   1.000
_cell.angle_alpha   90.00
_cell.angle_beta   90.00
_cell.angle_gamma   90.00
#
_symmetry.space_group_name_H-M   'P 1'
#
loop_
_entity.id
_entity.type
_entity.pdbx_description
1 polymer ?
#
loop_
_entity_poly.entity_id
_entity_poly.type
_entity_poly.pdbx_seq_one_letter_code
_entity_poly.pdbx_strand_id
1 'polypeptide(L)'
;MYLVPVSPSEPDPQLPTGGQAVAVSDRRARRRQEVRDRVYRAAVELFVERGFDATTMEEIADRADVARATVFNYFQRKSAFLDEWSALRRQKALAGVRRRHLTDHALPEILARYMIELARISTRTRTETVALMGAAIHTTNVFDHPYLAREMAGFVARAQAAGEVRADVEAEIAGTLVATGYFAILSQWIAAEPMPFDLESHLLKMVDLICAGLMAPAQAG
;
A
#
# COMPACT_ATOMS: atom_id res chain seq x y z
N MET A 1 34.78 -0.46 75.12
CA MET A 1 33.52 -0.30 74.44
C MET A 1 33.77 0.72 73.29
N TYR A 2 34.23 0.19 72.16
CA TYR A 2 34.63 1.02 71.00
C TYR A 2 33.44 1.07 70.03
N LEU A 3 32.95 2.28 69.77
CA LEU A 3 31.95 2.57 68.71
C LEU A 3 32.68 2.64 67.41
N VAL A 4 32.22 1.79 66.41
CA VAL A 4 32.65 1.84 64.99
C VAL A 4 31.74 2.81 64.28
N PRO A 5 32.27 3.80 63.51
CA PRO A 5 31.43 4.69 62.70
C PRO A 5 30.90 3.97 61.48
N VAL A 6 29.60 4.10 61.21
CA VAL A 6 28.90 3.64 60.02
C VAL A 6 29.18 4.62 58.88
N SER A 7 29.79 4.14 57.78
CA SER A 7 29.97 4.89 56.54
C SER A 7 28.63 5.13 55.87
N PRO A 8 28.42 6.32 55.23
CA PRO A 8 27.20 6.60 54.46
C PRO A 8 27.16 5.75 53.19
N SER A 9 26.03 5.10 52.97
CA SER A 9 25.72 4.31 51.78
C SER A 9 25.78 5.18 50.53
N GLU A 10 26.48 4.69 49.50
CA GLU A 10 26.45 5.26 48.16
C GLU A 10 25.02 5.24 47.60
N PRO A 11 24.60 6.27 46.83
CA PRO A 11 23.28 6.27 46.21
C PRO A 11 23.23 5.24 45.07
N ASP A 12 22.21 4.40 45.13
CA ASP A 12 21.83 3.40 44.11
C ASP A 12 21.69 4.02 42.71
N PRO A 13 22.24 3.40 41.64
CA PRO A 13 22.09 3.93 40.29
C PRO A 13 20.62 3.91 39.91
N GLN A 14 20.05 5.10 39.73
CA GLN A 14 18.66 5.31 39.35
C GLN A 14 18.38 4.60 38.01
N LEU A 15 17.53 3.59 38.05
CA LEU A 15 16.92 2.99 36.88
C LEU A 15 16.21 4.09 36.03
N PRO A 16 16.35 4.09 34.68
CA PRO A 16 15.77 5.14 33.87
C PRO A 16 14.25 5.13 34.02
N THR A 17 13.69 6.27 34.39
CA THR A 17 12.25 6.50 34.53
C THR A 17 11.56 6.14 33.22
N GLY A 18 10.44 5.40 33.24
CA GLY A 18 9.73 4.84 32.10
C GLY A 18 9.45 5.83 30.94
N GLY A 19 9.34 7.14 31.21
CA GLY A 19 9.18 8.19 30.20
C GLY A 19 10.40 8.41 29.29
N GLN A 20 11.63 8.21 29.80
CA GLN A 20 12.85 8.35 28.98
C GLN A 20 13.04 7.15 28.04
N ALA A 21 12.68 5.95 28.48
CA ALA A 21 12.76 4.74 27.66
C ALA A 21 11.78 4.79 26.47
N VAL A 22 10.56 5.28 26.68
CA VAL A 22 9.55 5.48 25.62
C VAL A 22 10.03 6.53 24.61
N ALA A 23 10.55 7.68 25.07
CA ALA A 23 11.03 8.73 24.16
C ALA A 23 12.26 8.32 23.35
N VAL A 24 13.13 7.44 23.87
CA VAL A 24 14.29 6.88 23.13
C VAL A 24 13.83 5.85 22.11
N SER A 25 12.85 5.01 22.47
CA SER A 25 12.21 4.05 21.55
C SER A 25 11.58 4.76 20.34
N ASP A 26 10.81 5.82 20.60
CA ASP A 26 10.16 6.62 19.54
C ASP A 26 11.16 7.29 18.60
N ARG A 27 12.26 7.83 19.12
CA ARG A 27 13.33 8.44 18.31
C ARG A 27 14.00 7.39 17.41
N ARG A 28 14.28 6.20 17.93
CA ARG A 28 14.86 5.11 17.15
C ARG A 28 13.91 4.63 16.06
N ALA A 29 12.63 4.49 16.38
CA ALA A 29 11.61 4.10 15.39
C ALA A 29 11.48 5.14 14.27
N ARG A 30 11.42 6.43 14.59
CA ARG A 30 11.40 7.52 13.59
C ARG A 30 12.63 7.50 12.69
N ARG A 31 13.83 7.39 13.27
CA ARG A 31 15.08 7.33 12.49
C ARG A 31 15.12 6.11 11.56
N ARG A 32 14.63 4.96 12.02
CA ARG A 32 14.51 3.76 11.18
C ARG A 32 13.54 3.99 10.01
N GLN A 33 12.41 4.65 10.26
CA GLN A 33 11.44 4.99 9.22
C GLN A 33 12.02 5.99 8.22
N GLU A 34 12.71 7.03 8.68
CA GLU A 34 13.37 8.03 7.82
C GLU A 34 14.40 7.39 6.87
N VAL A 35 15.22 6.45 7.38
CA VAL A 35 16.18 5.70 6.56
C VAL A 35 15.46 4.82 5.54
N ARG A 36 14.41 4.09 5.97
CA ARG A 36 13.59 3.25 5.08
C ARG A 36 12.97 4.05 3.95
N ASP A 37 12.39 5.22 4.27
CA ASP A 37 11.75 6.12 3.30
C ASP A 37 12.78 6.71 2.32
N ARG A 38 14.00 7.00 2.78
CA ARG A 38 15.10 7.47 1.93
C ARG A 38 15.54 6.39 0.95
N VAL A 39 15.73 5.15 1.42
CA VAL A 39 16.06 4.00 0.58
C VAL A 39 14.96 3.74 -0.45
N TYR A 40 13.70 3.78 -0.03
CA TYR A 40 12.56 3.61 -0.92
C TYR A 40 12.53 4.68 -2.04
N ARG A 41 12.69 5.96 -1.68
CA ARG A 41 12.71 7.06 -2.66
C ARG A 41 13.86 6.90 -3.66
N ALA A 42 15.07 6.60 -3.18
CA ALA A 42 16.22 6.36 -4.04
C ALA A 42 15.97 5.23 -5.06
N ALA A 43 15.32 4.15 -4.63
CA ALA A 43 14.95 3.06 -5.52
C ALA A 43 13.93 3.49 -6.59
N VAL A 44 12.87 4.19 -6.19
CA VAL A 44 11.85 4.69 -7.13
C VAL A 44 12.46 5.64 -8.16
N GLU A 45 13.32 6.58 -7.73
CA GLU A 45 14.02 7.50 -8.62
C GLU A 45 14.87 6.75 -9.66
N LEU A 46 15.65 5.75 -9.24
CA LEU A 46 16.47 4.95 -10.13
C LEU A 46 15.62 4.10 -11.10
N PHE A 47 14.50 3.54 -10.64
CA PHE A 47 13.59 2.79 -11.51
C PHE A 47 12.96 3.67 -12.59
N VAL A 48 12.65 4.93 -12.26
CA VAL A 48 12.15 5.90 -13.23
C VAL A 48 13.25 6.34 -14.20
N GLU A 49 14.48 6.59 -13.71
CA GLU A 49 15.59 7.09 -14.52
C GLU A 49 16.17 6.05 -15.48
N ARG A 50 16.31 4.79 -15.03
CA ARG A 50 17.08 3.74 -15.73
C ARG A 50 16.28 2.48 -16.02
N GLY A 51 15.10 2.36 -15.46
CA GLY A 51 14.29 1.15 -15.46
C GLY A 51 14.62 0.20 -14.30
N PHE A 52 13.65 -0.66 -14.01
CA PHE A 52 13.76 -1.62 -12.91
C PHE A 52 14.90 -2.62 -13.13
N ASP A 53 15.00 -3.21 -14.33
CA ASP A 53 15.96 -4.29 -14.59
C ASP A 53 17.41 -3.81 -14.53
N ALA A 54 17.69 -2.61 -15.04
CA ALA A 54 19.01 -2.00 -15.06
C ALA A 54 19.47 -1.46 -13.69
N THR A 55 18.59 -1.39 -12.68
CA THR A 55 18.91 -0.88 -11.35
C THR A 55 19.35 -2.00 -10.42
N THR A 56 20.44 -1.80 -9.67
CA THR A 56 20.98 -2.73 -8.67
C THR A 56 20.71 -2.27 -7.24
N MET A 57 20.77 -3.20 -6.29
CA MET A 57 20.64 -2.89 -4.85
C MET A 57 21.81 -2.04 -4.33
N GLU A 58 22.98 -2.16 -4.96
CA GLU A 58 24.17 -1.37 -4.70
C GLU A 58 23.95 0.10 -5.09
N GLU A 59 23.47 0.35 -6.31
CA GLU A 59 23.16 1.71 -6.77
C GLU A 59 22.08 2.39 -5.91
N ILE A 60 21.11 1.61 -5.40
CA ILE A 60 20.12 2.12 -4.45
C ILE A 60 20.79 2.53 -3.13
N ALA A 61 21.74 1.73 -2.63
CA ALA A 61 22.49 2.04 -1.42
C ALA A 61 23.31 3.33 -1.58
N ASP A 62 24.02 3.46 -2.69
CA ASP A 62 24.83 4.64 -3.03
C ASP A 62 23.95 5.89 -3.16
N ARG A 63 22.84 5.82 -3.90
CA ARG A 63 21.88 6.91 -4.07
C ARG A 63 21.24 7.33 -2.74
N ALA A 64 20.96 6.38 -1.85
CA ALA A 64 20.37 6.61 -0.54
C ALA A 64 21.40 7.06 0.52
N ASP A 65 22.68 7.08 0.20
CA ASP A 65 23.78 7.33 1.14
C ASP A 65 23.70 6.44 2.39
N VAL A 66 23.65 5.12 2.16
CA VAL A 66 23.66 4.11 3.21
C VAL A 66 24.52 2.90 2.80
N ALA A 67 24.97 2.13 3.80
CA ALA A 67 25.64 0.88 3.52
C ALA A 67 24.68 -0.13 2.82
N ARG A 68 25.20 -0.96 1.88
CA ARG A 68 24.46 -2.02 1.21
C ARG A 68 23.66 -2.91 2.18
N ALA A 69 24.28 -3.32 3.28
CA ALA A 69 23.62 -4.12 4.32
C ALA A 69 22.36 -3.42 4.90
N THR A 70 22.39 -2.09 4.96
CA THR A 70 21.23 -1.30 5.41
C THR A 70 20.06 -1.43 4.44
N VAL A 71 20.30 -1.42 3.13
CA VAL A 71 19.24 -1.64 2.13
C VAL A 71 18.62 -3.02 2.32
N PHE A 72 19.42 -4.07 2.41
CA PHE A 72 18.94 -5.44 2.60
C PHE A 72 18.20 -5.66 3.92
N ASN A 73 18.51 -4.90 4.97
CA ASN A 73 17.76 -4.94 6.23
C ASN A 73 16.31 -4.43 6.10
N TYR A 74 16.03 -3.55 5.13
CA TYR A 74 14.69 -3.01 4.87
C TYR A 74 13.99 -3.69 3.70
N PHE A 75 14.74 -4.01 2.64
CA PHE A 75 14.23 -4.59 1.40
C PHE A 75 15.14 -5.75 0.98
N GLN A 76 14.70 -6.96 1.27
CA GLN A 76 15.51 -8.17 1.06
C GLN A 76 15.76 -8.49 -0.41
N ARG A 77 14.93 -7.96 -1.32
CA ARG A 77 14.97 -8.18 -2.76
C ARG A 77 14.45 -6.96 -3.50
N LYS A 78 14.88 -6.77 -4.73
CA LYS A 78 14.50 -5.62 -5.56
C LYS A 78 12.98 -5.53 -5.78
N SER A 79 12.30 -6.66 -5.96
CA SER A 79 10.84 -6.68 -6.09
C SER A 79 10.08 -6.25 -4.83
N ALA A 80 10.70 -6.26 -3.64
CA ALA A 80 10.07 -5.76 -2.42
C ALA A 80 9.74 -4.25 -2.48
N PHE A 81 10.44 -3.49 -3.33
CA PHE A 81 10.09 -2.09 -3.61
C PHE A 81 8.77 -1.96 -4.39
N LEU A 82 8.49 -2.89 -5.30
CA LEU A 82 7.21 -2.93 -6.04
C LEU A 82 6.06 -3.31 -5.11
N ASP A 83 6.30 -4.26 -4.19
CA ASP A 83 5.32 -4.64 -3.16
C ASP A 83 4.97 -3.44 -2.27
N GLU A 84 6.00 -2.69 -1.82
CA GLU A 84 5.83 -1.47 -1.03
C GLU A 84 5.09 -0.37 -1.80
N TRP A 85 5.46 -0.14 -3.05
CA TRP A 85 4.79 0.82 -3.92
C TRP A 85 3.30 0.51 -4.05
N SER A 86 2.95 -0.74 -4.30
CA SER A 86 1.57 -1.20 -4.38
C SER A 86 0.83 -1.04 -3.04
N ALA A 87 1.48 -1.37 -1.92
CA ALA A 87 0.90 -1.24 -0.59
C ALA A 87 0.59 0.21 -0.24
N LEU A 88 1.51 1.14 -0.49
CA LEU A 88 1.33 2.58 -0.23
C LEU A 88 0.16 3.16 -1.03
N ARG A 89 -0.02 2.74 -2.28
CA ARG A 89 -1.14 3.18 -3.14
C ARG A 89 -2.47 2.70 -2.58
N ARG A 90 -2.58 1.41 -2.23
CA ARG A 90 -3.79 0.85 -1.61
C ARG A 90 -4.12 1.51 -0.27
N GLN A 91 -3.12 1.75 0.58
CA GLN A 91 -3.32 2.47 1.84
C GLN A 91 -3.88 3.89 1.61
N LYS A 92 -3.36 4.63 0.62
CA LYS A 92 -3.87 5.95 0.25
C LYS A 92 -5.31 5.89 -0.26
N ALA A 93 -5.63 4.89 -1.11
CA ALA A 93 -6.98 4.69 -1.62
C ALA A 93 -7.97 4.38 -0.48
N LEU A 94 -7.61 3.45 0.40
CA LEU A 94 -8.41 3.11 1.57
C LEU A 94 -8.59 4.31 2.53
N ALA A 95 -7.53 5.11 2.73
CA ALA A 95 -7.64 6.34 3.50
C ALA A 95 -8.60 7.35 2.85
N GLY A 96 -8.71 7.38 1.52
CA GLY A 96 -9.70 8.17 0.78
C GLY A 96 -11.13 7.76 1.06
N VAL A 97 -11.40 6.45 1.13
CA VAL A 97 -12.70 5.89 1.51
C VAL A 97 -13.04 6.28 2.95
N ARG A 98 -12.10 6.06 3.89
CA ARG A 98 -12.29 6.35 5.32
C ARG A 98 -12.55 7.83 5.61
N ARG A 99 -11.79 8.74 4.98
CA ARG A 99 -11.95 10.19 5.16
C ARG A 99 -13.33 10.71 4.78
N ARG A 100 -14.05 10.00 3.92
CA ARG A 100 -15.41 10.34 3.51
C ARG A 100 -16.49 9.58 4.29
N HIS A 101 -16.09 8.82 5.32
CA HIS A 101 -16.99 7.97 6.09
C HIS A 101 -17.81 6.98 5.24
N LEU A 102 -17.24 6.55 4.10
CA LEU A 102 -17.91 5.65 3.16
C LEU A 102 -17.83 4.16 3.54
N THR A 103 -17.23 3.82 4.68
CA THR A 103 -17.12 2.42 5.13
C THR A 103 -18.46 1.73 5.35
N ASP A 104 -19.52 2.53 5.63
CA ASP A 104 -20.88 2.07 5.90
C ASP A 104 -21.86 2.43 4.76
N HIS A 105 -21.32 2.85 3.61
CA HIS A 105 -22.09 3.15 2.41
C HIS A 105 -22.28 1.92 1.54
N ALA A 106 -23.13 2.02 0.51
CA ALA A 106 -23.37 0.96 -0.46
C ALA A 106 -22.08 0.55 -1.21
N LEU A 107 -21.96 -0.73 -1.51
CA LEU A 107 -20.77 -1.31 -2.17
C LEU A 107 -20.31 -0.52 -3.42
N PRO A 108 -21.21 -0.09 -4.34
CA PRO A 108 -20.80 0.68 -5.53
C PRO A 108 -20.06 1.98 -5.18
N GLU A 109 -20.52 2.70 -4.14
CA GLU A 109 -19.90 3.96 -3.71
C GLU A 109 -18.51 3.73 -3.11
N ILE A 110 -18.35 2.67 -2.32
CA ILE A 110 -17.05 2.28 -1.73
C ILE A 110 -16.05 1.95 -2.85
N LEU A 111 -16.45 1.08 -3.78
CA LEU A 111 -15.59 0.65 -4.89
C LEU A 111 -15.26 1.83 -5.82
N ALA A 112 -16.25 2.64 -6.19
CA ALA A 112 -16.05 3.82 -7.02
C ALA A 112 -15.04 4.77 -6.36
N ARG A 113 -15.20 5.08 -5.08
CA ARG A 113 -14.27 5.95 -4.36
C ARG A 113 -12.87 5.40 -4.30
N TYR A 114 -12.73 4.11 -4.05
CA TYR A 114 -11.43 3.44 -4.02
C TYR A 114 -10.73 3.57 -5.38
N MET A 115 -11.44 3.30 -6.47
CA MET A 115 -10.91 3.40 -7.84
C MET A 115 -10.58 4.84 -8.24
N ILE A 116 -11.39 5.83 -7.83
CA ILE A 116 -11.09 7.25 -8.02
C ILE A 116 -9.74 7.62 -7.37
N GLU A 117 -9.51 7.19 -6.14
CA GLU A 117 -8.24 7.48 -5.46
C GLU A 117 -7.05 6.81 -6.16
N LEU A 118 -7.18 5.55 -6.60
CA LEU A 118 -6.15 4.88 -7.39
C LEU A 118 -5.89 5.58 -8.73
N ALA A 119 -6.95 6.00 -9.44
CA ALA A 119 -6.83 6.76 -10.68
C ALA A 119 -6.08 8.08 -10.47
N ARG A 120 -6.47 8.86 -9.46
CA ARG A 120 -5.84 10.14 -9.12
C ARG A 120 -4.36 10.00 -8.76
N ILE A 121 -4.03 8.97 -7.98
CA ILE A 121 -2.63 8.67 -7.65
C ILE A 121 -1.88 8.33 -8.95
N SER A 122 -2.42 7.43 -9.79
CA SER A 122 -1.80 7.00 -11.05
C SER A 122 -1.55 8.17 -12.00
N THR A 123 -2.53 9.05 -12.16
CA THR A 123 -2.43 10.22 -13.04
C THR A 123 -1.40 11.22 -12.53
N ARG A 124 -1.40 11.50 -11.21
CA ARG A 124 -0.42 12.44 -10.62
C ARG A 124 1.01 11.93 -10.64
N THR A 125 1.20 10.62 -10.57
CA THR A 125 2.52 9.98 -10.57
C THR A 125 2.69 9.10 -11.82
N ARG A 126 2.28 9.61 -12.99
CA ARG A 126 2.25 8.80 -14.23
C ARG A 126 3.60 8.18 -14.55
N THR A 127 4.67 8.98 -14.55
CA THR A 127 6.03 8.50 -14.85
C THR A 127 6.44 7.33 -13.93
N GLU A 128 6.22 7.50 -12.64
CA GLU A 128 6.44 6.44 -11.64
C GLU A 128 5.51 5.24 -11.90
N THR A 129 4.23 5.48 -12.22
CA THR A 129 3.26 4.41 -12.48
C THR A 129 3.66 3.59 -13.70
N VAL A 130 4.10 4.22 -14.78
CA VAL A 130 4.58 3.54 -16.00
C VAL A 130 5.80 2.68 -15.68
N ALA A 131 6.80 3.24 -14.99
CA ALA A 131 8.02 2.53 -14.68
C ALA A 131 7.80 1.33 -13.74
N LEU A 132 7.07 1.52 -12.63
CA LEU A 132 6.94 0.48 -11.61
C LEU A 132 5.84 -0.54 -11.94
N MET A 133 4.73 -0.13 -12.55
CA MET A 133 3.69 -1.06 -12.97
C MET A 133 4.17 -1.90 -14.15
N GLY A 134 4.87 -1.29 -15.13
CA GLY A 134 5.50 -2.04 -16.22
C GLY A 134 6.44 -3.12 -15.69
N ALA A 135 7.30 -2.78 -14.73
CA ALA A 135 8.18 -3.73 -14.07
C ALA A 135 7.41 -4.81 -13.30
N ALA A 136 6.36 -4.45 -12.56
CA ALA A 136 5.56 -5.38 -11.77
C ALA A 136 4.85 -6.43 -12.64
N ILE A 137 4.34 -6.05 -13.79
CA ILE A 137 3.70 -6.97 -14.75
C ILE A 137 4.68 -8.02 -15.25
N HIS A 138 5.94 -7.65 -15.49
CA HIS A 138 6.95 -8.54 -16.07
C HIS A 138 7.72 -9.36 -15.02
N THR A 139 7.88 -8.86 -13.80
CA THR A 139 8.77 -9.46 -12.79
C THR A 139 8.03 -10.12 -11.63
N THR A 140 6.85 -9.62 -11.31
CA THR A 140 6.01 -10.15 -10.23
C THR A 140 4.67 -10.51 -10.85
N ASN A 141 4.27 -11.78 -10.69
CA ASN A 141 2.90 -12.10 -11.04
C ASN A 141 1.99 -11.31 -10.06
N VAL A 142 1.39 -10.22 -10.54
CA VAL A 142 0.47 -9.39 -9.74
C VAL A 142 -0.70 -10.21 -9.17
N PHE A 143 -0.91 -11.42 -9.70
CA PHE A 143 -1.90 -12.38 -9.24
C PHE A 143 -1.38 -13.28 -8.10
N ASP A 144 -0.07 -13.47 -7.96
CA ASP A 144 0.52 -14.25 -6.85
C ASP A 144 0.44 -13.51 -5.51
N HIS A 145 0.25 -12.19 -5.56
CA HIS A 145 0.09 -11.34 -4.38
C HIS A 145 -1.29 -10.66 -4.37
N PRO A 146 -2.37 -11.39 -4.07
CA PRO A 146 -3.75 -10.95 -4.28
C PRO A 146 -4.23 -9.94 -3.22
N TYR A 147 -3.36 -9.02 -2.77
CA TYR A 147 -3.72 -8.04 -1.73
C TYR A 147 -4.90 -7.16 -2.14
N LEU A 148 -4.93 -6.67 -3.38
CA LEU A 148 -6.06 -5.88 -3.88
C LEU A 148 -7.33 -6.73 -3.96
N ALA A 149 -7.23 -7.94 -4.51
CA ALA A 149 -8.37 -8.85 -4.61
C ALA A 149 -8.98 -9.18 -3.25
N ARG A 150 -8.14 -9.47 -2.23
CA ARG A 150 -8.60 -9.72 -0.87
C ARG A 150 -9.26 -8.50 -0.24
N GLU A 151 -8.74 -7.31 -0.49
CA GLU A 151 -9.32 -6.06 0.01
C GLU A 151 -10.69 -5.80 -0.62
N MET A 152 -10.83 -6.01 -1.93
CA MET A 152 -12.10 -5.93 -2.64
C MET A 152 -13.09 -7.01 -2.18
N ALA A 153 -12.63 -8.25 -2.01
CA ALA A 153 -13.43 -9.34 -1.45
C ALA A 153 -13.98 -8.99 -0.05
N GLY A 154 -13.19 -8.35 0.78
CA GLY A 154 -13.62 -7.88 2.10
C GLY A 154 -14.73 -6.81 2.03
N PHE A 155 -14.75 -5.95 1.02
CA PHE A 155 -15.87 -5.03 0.78
C PHE A 155 -17.12 -5.78 0.34
N VAL A 156 -16.99 -6.71 -0.61
CA VAL A 156 -18.10 -7.53 -1.12
C VAL A 156 -18.71 -8.38 0.00
N ALA A 157 -17.90 -9.05 0.82
CA ALA A 157 -18.38 -9.88 1.93
C ALA A 157 -19.18 -9.07 2.97
N ARG A 158 -18.75 -7.83 3.27
CA ARG A 158 -19.53 -6.95 4.16
C ARG A 158 -20.86 -6.53 3.56
N ALA A 159 -20.88 -6.16 2.29
CA ALA A 159 -22.10 -5.80 1.58
C ALA A 159 -23.07 -7.01 1.47
N GLN A 160 -22.55 -8.22 1.30
CA GLN A 160 -23.32 -9.45 1.30
C GLN A 160 -23.93 -9.71 2.68
N ALA A 161 -23.20 -9.52 3.75
CA ALA A 161 -23.71 -9.64 5.11
C ALA A 161 -24.80 -8.57 5.43
N ALA A 162 -24.77 -7.41 4.75
CA ALA A 162 -25.79 -6.38 4.82
C ALA A 162 -27.00 -6.63 3.89
N GLY A 163 -26.96 -7.70 3.07
CA GLY A 163 -28.04 -8.03 2.12
C GLY A 163 -28.03 -7.23 0.81
N GLU A 164 -27.00 -6.42 0.56
CA GLU A 164 -26.86 -5.62 -0.66
C GLU A 164 -26.40 -6.47 -1.86
N VAL A 165 -25.56 -7.47 -1.60
CA VAL A 165 -25.02 -8.38 -2.59
C VAL A 165 -25.75 -9.72 -2.51
N ARG A 166 -26.00 -10.33 -3.65
CA ARG A 166 -26.65 -11.65 -3.76
C ARG A 166 -25.89 -12.71 -2.93
N ALA A 167 -26.63 -13.61 -2.28
CA ALA A 167 -26.07 -14.65 -1.42
C ALA A 167 -25.27 -15.73 -2.18
N ASP A 168 -25.53 -15.89 -3.48
CA ASP A 168 -24.85 -16.86 -4.36
C ASP A 168 -23.52 -16.33 -4.95
N VAL A 169 -23.11 -15.10 -4.61
CA VAL A 169 -21.84 -14.52 -5.06
C VAL A 169 -20.72 -14.96 -4.13
N GLU A 170 -19.65 -15.52 -4.69
CA GLU A 170 -18.41 -15.78 -3.95
C GLU A 170 -17.58 -14.49 -3.89
N ALA A 171 -17.41 -13.94 -2.67
CA ALA A 171 -16.74 -12.65 -2.46
C ALA A 171 -15.29 -12.64 -2.99
N GLU A 172 -14.56 -13.75 -2.90
CA GLU A 172 -13.21 -13.91 -3.43
C GLU A 172 -13.17 -13.82 -4.96
N ILE A 173 -14.13 -14.41 -5.64
CA ILE A 173 -14.25 -14.33 -7.11
C ILE A 173 -14.58 -12.89 -7.50
N ALA A 174 -15.54 -12.26 -6.85
CA ALA A 174 -15.89 -10.87 -7.12
C ALA A 174 -14.70 -9.91 -6.89
N GLY A 175 -13.99 -10.08 -5.77
CA GLY A 175 -12.78 -9.31 -5.47
C GLY A 175 -11.67 -9.51 -6.51
N THR A 176 -11.49 -10.73 -6.99
CA THR A 176 -10.54 -11.06 -8.06
C THR A 176 -10.93 -10.38 -9.38
N LEU A 177 -12.21 -10.37 -9.75
CA LEU A 177 -12.70 -9.68 -10.95
C LEU A 177 -12.42 -8.18 -10.89
N VAL A 178 -12.71 -7.54 -9.75
CA VAL A 178 -12.42 -6.10 -9.56
C VAL A 178 -10.92 -5.82 -9.69
N ALA A 179 -10.08 -6.61 -9.04
CA ALA A 179 -8.63 -6.43 -9.08
C ALA A 179 -8.06 -6.68 -10.49
N THR A 180 -8.50 -7.73 -11.17
CA THR A 180 -8.07 -8.06 -12.53
C THR A 180 -8.50 -6.96 -13.52
N GLY A 181 -9.74 -6.48 -13.42
CA GLY A 181 -10.22 -5.36 -14.23
C GLY A 181 -9.40 -4.08 -14.03
N TYR A 182 -9.08 -3.74 -12.77
CA TYR A 182 -8.19 -2.62 -12.46
C TYR A 182 -6.82 -2.77 -13.14
N PHE A 183 -6.16 -3.92 -12.99
CA PHE A 183 -4.84 -4.13 -13.58
C PHE A 183 -4.88 -4.14 -15.11
N ALA A 184 -5.91 -4.72 -15.71
CA ALA A 184 -6.08 -4.74 -17.17
C ALA A 184 -6.25 -3.31 -17.73
N ILE A 185 -7.12 -2.49 -17.13
CA ILE A 185 -7.35 -1.10 -17.54
C ILE A 185 -6.07 -0.27 -17.32
N LEU A 186 -5.41 -0.42 -16.16
CA LEU A 186 -4.17 0.29 -15.86
C LEU A 186 -3.05 -0.09 -16.84
N SER A 187 -2.91 -1.37 -17.21
CA SER A 187 -1.93 -1.84 -18.20
C SER A 187 -2.14 -1.19 -19.56
N GLN A 188 -3.40 -1.11 -20.02
CA GLN A 188 -3.71 -0.40 -21.26
C GLN A 188 -3.40 1.10 -21.17
N TRP A 189 -3.70 1.71 -20.03
CA TRP A 189 -3.48 3.14 -19.83
C TRP A 189 -2.00 3.53 -19.79
N ILE A 190 -1.11 2.67 -19.27
CA ILE A 190 0.34 2.92 -19.26
C ILE A 190 1.03 2.58 -20.58
N ALA A 191 0.40 1.78 -21.47
CA ALA A 191 1.00 1.27 -22.69
C ALA A 191 1.17 2.31 -23.80
N ALA A 192 0.54 3.48 -23.71
CA ALA A 192 0.54 4.49 -24.77
C ALA A 192 0.80 5.91 -24.27
N GLU A 193 1.45 6.71 -25.14
CA GLU A 193 1.61 8.16 -25.01
C GLU A 193 1.08 8.83 -26.30
N PRO A 194 0.24 9.84 -26.21
CA PRO A 194 -0.41 10.37 -24.99
C PRO A 194 -1.36 9.35 -24.35
N MET A 195 -1.86 9.64 -23.14
CA MET A 195 -2.81 8.78 -22.44
C MET A 195 -3.97 8.37 -23.35
N PRO A 196 -4.25 7.07 -23.53
CA PRO A 196 -5.24 6.60 -24.51
C PRO A 196 -6.68 6.91 -24.11
N PHE A 197 -6.92 7.12 -22.80
CA PHE A 197 -8.25 7.44 -22.25
C PHE A 197 -8.13 8.03 -20.85
N ASP A 198 -9.25 8.57 -20.34
CA ASP A 198 -9.36 8.99 -18.93
C ASP A 198 -9.49 7.78 -18.01
N LEU A 199 -8.48 7.57 -17.15
CA LEU A 199 -8.37 6.41 -16.27
C LEU A 199 -9.52 6.34 -15.26
N GLU A 200 -9.88 7.49 -14.65
CA GLU A 200 -10.95 7.55 -13.63
C GLU A 200 -12.28 7.10 -14.26
N SER A 201 -12.63 7.63 -15.44
CA SER A 201 -13.86 7.27 -16.14
C SER A 201 -13.95 5.78 -16.50
N HIS A 202 -12.82 5.18 -16.96
CA HIS A 202 -12.81 3.76 -17.33
C HIS A 202 -12.93 2.84 -16.11
N LEU A 203 -12.28 3.19 -15.00
CA LEU A 203 -12.39 2.44 -13.76
C LEU A 203 -13.81 2.53 -13.16
N LEU A 204 -14.48 3.69 -13.27
CA LEU A 204 -15.85 3.82 -12.81
C LEU A 204 -16.82 2.98 -13.65
N LYS A 205 -16.69 2.98 -14.98
CA LYS A 205 -17.49 2.11 -15.85
C LYS A 205 -17.29 0.63 -15.54
N MET A 206 -16.07 0.22 -15.22
CA MET A 206 -15.78 -1.16 -14.78
C MET A 206 -16.53 -1.47 -13.46
N VAL A 207 -16.47 -0.57 -12.47
CA VAL A 207 -17.19 -0.74 -11.20
C VAL A 207 -18.69 -0.88 -11.44
N ASP A 208 -19.29 0.00 -12.27
CA ASP A 208 -20.71 -0.05 -12.59
C ASP A 208 -21.11 -1.39 -13.22
N LEU A 209 -20.33 -1.88 -14.18
CA LEU A 209 -20.59 -3.18 -14.84
C LEU A 209 -20.51 -4.36 -13.85
N ILE A 210 -19.50 -4.37 -12.99
CA ILE A 210 -19.34 -5.44 -11.99
C ILE A 210 -20.46 -5.36 -10.96
N CYS A 211 -20.75 -4.19 -10.42
CA CYS A 211 -21.81 -4.00 -9.42
C CYS A 211 -23.19 -4.38 -9.96
N ALA A 212 -23.49 -4.07 -11.21
CA ALA A 212 -24.76 -4.48 -11.85
C ALA A 212 -24.99 -6.00 -11.84
N GLY A 213 -23.90 -6.79 -11.87
CA GLY A 213 -23.94 -8.25 -11.76
C GLY A 213 -23.97 -8.79 -10.34
N LEU A 214 -23.54 -8.00 -9.35
CA LEU A 214 -23.39 -8.44 -7.95
C LEU A 214 -24.59 -8.12 -7.08
N MET A 215 -25.30 -7.02 -7.36
CA MET A 215 -26.36 -6.50 -6.48
C MET A 215 -27.55 -7.45 -6.40
N ALA A 216 -28.15 -7.53 -5.22
CA ALA A 216 -29.43 -8.21 -5.05
C ALA A 216 -30.50 -7.52 -5.90
N PRO A 217 -31.46 -8.27 -6.49
CA PRO A 217 -32.59 -7.67 -7.18
C PRO A 217 -33.35 -6.78 -6.21
N ALA A 218 -33.80 -5.60 -6.71
CA ALA A 218 -34.64 -4.72 -5.91
C ALA A 218 -35.85 -5.52 -5.42
N GLN A 219 -36.10 -5.51 -4.11
CA GLN A 219 -37.31 -6.14 -3.58
C GLN A 219 -38.49 -5.40 -4.20
N ALA A 220 -39.27 -6.11 -5.01
CA ALA A 220 -40.55 -5.61 -5.50
C ALA A 220 -41.47 -5.43 -4.30
N GLY A 221 -41.70 -4.16 -3.88
CA GLY A 221 -42.60 -3.78 -2.82
C GLY A 221 -44.08 -3.93 -3.23
#